data_f92cb573416dfb60a02964b8a576fdd9
#
_entry.id   f92cb573416dfb60a02964b8a576fdd9
#
_cell.length_a   1.000
_cell.length_b   1.000
_cell.length_c   1.000
_cell.angle_alpha   90.00
_cell.angle_beta   90.00
_cell.angle_gamma   90.00
#
_symmetry.space_group_name_H-M   'P 1'
#
loop_
_entity.id
_entity.type
_entity.pdbx_description
1 polymer ?
#
loop_
_entity_poly.entity_id
_entity_poly.type
_entity_poly.pdbx_seq_one_letter_code
_entity_poly.pdbx_strand_id
1 'polypeptide(L)'
;MIQTSTSFIGIIIGSYGISQMVLRLPVGLLANYRNKHKMIMLIGSLSSGCASLFRIIFNNGIGFLIGNLFSVFASAMWISFMVLYMSFYPKDQQTKAISSIIVANNLGMLLGFITSTLLYEKIGMQMICLLSVISEIISALFISLLPKEKTQPIKKKISSLLKV
;
A
#
# COMPACT_ATOMS: atom_id res chain seq x y z
N MET A 1 -17.10 22.37 -2.84
CA MET A 1 -15.81 22.67 -3.48
C MET A 1 -14.84 23.13 -2.40
N ILE A 2 -13.75 22.38 -2.13
CA ILE A 2 -12.76 22.79 -1.11
C ILE A 2 -11.95 23.93 -1.74
N GLN A 3 -12.20 25.17 -1.31
CA GLN A 3 -11.35 26.31 -1.69
C GLN A 3 -10.01 26.21 -0.96
N THR A 4 -9.06 25.51 -1.56
CA THR A 4 -7.69 25.43 -1.07
C THR A 4 -6.77 26.14 -2.06
N SER A 5 -5.78 26.89 -1.56
CA SER A 5 -4.81 27.52 -2.44
C SER A 5 -4.01 26.46 -3.22
N THR A 6 -3.62 26.76 -4.45
CA THR A 6 -2.82 25.88 -5.31
C THR A 6 -1.53 25.42 -4.62
N SER A 7 -0.92 26.31 -3.83
CA SER A 7 0.26 25.99 -3.02
C SER A 7 -0.01 24.92 -1.97
N PHE A 8 -1.16 24.94 -1.31
CA PHE A 8 -1.53 23.94 -0.31
C PHE A 8 -1.79 22.58 -0.95
N ILE A 9 -2.39 22.54 -2.14
CA ILE A 9 -2.54 21.29 -2.92
C ILE A 9 -1.16 20.73 -3.27
N GLY A 10 -0.21 21.57 -3.69
CA GLY A 10 1.17 21.16 -3.96
C GLY A 10 1.86 20.57 -2.72
N ILE A 11 1.66 21.16 -1.54
CA ILE A 11 2.19 20.62 -0.27
C ILE A 11 1.60 19.24 0.04
N ILE A 12 0.28 19.05 -0.13
CA ILE A 12 -0.38 17.76 0.11
C ILE A 12 0.21 16.68 -0.79
N ILE A 13 0.38 16.95 -2.07
CA ILE A 13 0.93 15.99 -3.04
C ILE A 13 2.41 15.72 -2.77
N GLY A 14 3.20 16.78 -2.53
CA GLY A 14 4.64 16.67 -2.25
C GLY A 14 4.94 15.92 -0.95
N SER A 15 4.16 16.19 0.10
CA SER A 15 4.31 15.50 1.40
C SER A 15 4.09 13.99 1.28
N TYR A 16 3.14 13.56 0.44
CA TYR A 16 2.92 12.14 0.16
C TYR A 16 4.17 11.48 -0.45
N GLY A 17 4.75 12.08 -1.49
CA GLY A 17 5.93 11.53 -2.17
C GLY A 17 7.16 11.42 -1.26
N ILE A 18 7.46 12.50 -0.52
CA ILE A 18 8.62 12.53 0.41
C ILE A 18 8.42 11.51 1.54
N SER A 19 7.24 11.50 2.17
CA SER A 19 6.93 10.59 3.27
C SER A 19 6.98 9.13 2.81
N GLN A 20 6.50 8.83 1.58
CA GLN A 20 6.57 7.51 0.99
C GLN A 20 8.02 7.04 0.80
N MET A 21 8.89 7.90 0.30
CA MET A 21 10.31 7.59 0.12
C MET A 21 10.99 7.28 1.46
N VAL A 22 10.75 8.11 2.47
CA VAL A 22 11.34 7.95 3.81
C VAL A 22 10.84 6.69 4.52
N LEU A 23 9.54 6.38 4.45
CA LEU A 23 8.94 5.25 5.17
C LEU A 23 9.18 3.89 4.50
N ARG A 24 9.43 3.83 3.21
CA ARG A 24 9.70 2.56 2.52
C ARG A 24 10.88 1.79 3.07
N LEU A 25 11.99 2.49 3.41
CA LEU A 25 13.18 1.85 3.96
C LEU A 25 12.95 1.22 5.34
N PRO A 26 12.47 1.97 6.37
CA PRO A 26 12.29 1.39 7.69
C PRO A 26 11.19 0.31 7.73
N VAL A 27 10.11 0.47 6.97
CA VAL A 27 9.03 -0.54 6.89
C VAL A 27 9.54 -1.82 6.23
N GLY A 28 10.32 -1.72 5.14
CA GLY A 28 10.93 -2.86 4.48
C GLY A 28 11.92 -3.61 5.38
N LEU A 29 12.76 -2.87 6.12
CA LEU A 29 13.70 -3.46 7.09
C LEU A 29 12.96 -4.15 8.25
N LEU A 30 11.91 -3.52 8.81
CA LEU A 30 11.11 -4.08 9.89
C LEU A 30 10.37 -5.35 9.47
N ALA A 31 9.82 -5.35 8.25
CA ALA A 31 9.16 -6.50 7.66
C ALA A 31 10.10 -7.70 7.56
N ASN A 32 11.30 -7.47 7.04
CA ASN A 32 12.32 -8.49 6.87
C ASN A 32 12.89 -8.99 8.21
N TYR A 33 13.11 -8.06 9.16
CA TYR A 33 13.65 -8.43 10.49
C TYR A 33 12.69 -9.30 11.30
N ARG A 34 11.38 -9.03 11.24
CA ARG A 34 10.38 -9.77 12.00
C ARG A 34 9.76 -10.95 11.24
N ASN A 35 10.06 -11.14 9.96
CA ASN A 35 9.41 -12.14 9.09
C ASN A 35 7.87 -12.12 9.19
N LYS A 36 7.29 -10.92 9.27
CA LYS A 36 5.83 -10.72 9.45
C LYS A 36 5.23 -9.92 8.27
N HIS A 37 5.61 -10.28 7.04
CA HIS A 37 5.14 -9.59 5.84
C HIS A 37 3.61 -9.58 5.75
N LYS A 38 2.94 -10.70 6.04
CA LYS A 38 1.48 -10.80 6.06
C LYS A 38 0.83 -9.82 7.03
N MET A 39 1.37 -9.70 8.26
CA MET A 39 0.84 -8.76 9.27
C MET A 39 1.01 -7.31 8.82
N ILE A 40 2.15 -6.98 8.24
CA ILE A 40 2.43 -5.66 7.71
C ILE A 40 1.48 -5.33 6.56
N MET A 41 1.20 -6.28 5.66
CA MET A 41 0.21 -6.11 4.58
C MET A 41 -1.19 -5.82 5.13
N LEU A 42 -1.64 -6.53 6.16
CA LEU A 42 -2.93 -6.28 6.82
C LEU A 42 -3.00 -4.87 7.42
N ILE A 43 -1.96 -4.45 8.13
CA ILE A 43 -1.89 -3.10 8.72
C ILE A 43 -2.03 -2.02 7.65
N GLY A 44 -1.42 -2.21 6.47
CA GLY A 44 -1.52 -1.22 5.44
C GLY A 44 -2.83 -1.19 4.69
N SER A 45 -3.40 -2.34 4.40
CA SER A 45 -4.74 -2.38 3.84
C SER A 45 -5.71 -1.65 4.77
N LEU A 46 -5.65 -1.91 6.08
CA LEU A 46 -6.45 -1.17 7.06
C LEU A 46 -6.11 0.33 7.12
N SER A 47 -4.82 0.69 7.02
CA SER A 47 -4.40 2.10 6.98
C SER A 47 -4.94 2.83 5.75
N SER A 48 -4.98 2.17 4.59
CA SER A 48 -5.60 2.72 3.37
C SER A 48 -7.10 2.93 3.54
N GLY A 49 -7.81 1.97 4.14
CA GLY A 49 -9.21 2.11 4.50
C GLY A 49 -9.47 3.30 5.45
N CYS A 50 -8.65 3.42 6.50
CA CYS A 50 -8.69 4.58 7.41
C CYS A 50 -8.45 5.90 6.67
N ALA A 51 -7.50 5.95 5.73
CA ALA A 51 -7.24 7.14 4.93
C ALA A 51 -8.50 7.62 4.18
N SER A 52 -9.24 6.69 3.59
CA SER A 52 -10.48 6.99 2.88
C SER A 52 -11.59 7.41 3.83
N LEU A 53 -11.70 6.81 5.02
CA LEU A 53 -12.64 7.22 6.06
C LEU A 53 -12.36 8.65 6.56
N PHE A 54 -11.09 9.01 6.80
CA PHE A 54 -10.73 10.38 7.19
C PHE A 54 -11.12 11.41 6.14
N ARG A 55 -11.00 11.08 4.84
CA ARG A 55 -11.45 11.97 3.76
C ARG A 55 -12.96 12.15 3.71
N ILE A 56 -13.73 11.14 4.14
CA ILE A 56 -15.20 11.24 4.24
C ILE A 56 -15.60 12.09 5.44
N ILE A 57 -15.01 11.82 6.62
CA ILE A 57 -15.38 12.48 7.89
C ILE A 57 -14.96 13.96 7.87
N PHE A 58 -13.74 14.23 7.44
CA PHE A 58 -13.19 15.58 7.37
C PHE A 58 -13.12 16.00 5.90
N ASN A 59 -14.25 16.45 5.34
CA ASN A 59 -14.33 16.90 3.95
C ASN A 59 -13.68 18.29 3.75
N ASN A 60 -12.43 18.42 4.16
CA ASN A 60 -11.61 19.63 4.08
C ASN A 60 -10.15 19.29 3.75
N GLY A 61 -9.32 20.31 3.51
CA GLY A 61 -7.91 20.13 3.17
C GLY A 61 -7.09 19.39 4.24
N ILE A 62 -7.44 19.56 5.52
CA ILE A 62 -6.78 18.87 6.65
C ILE A 62 -7.12 17.37 6.62
N GLY A 63 -8.37 17.01 6.36
CA GLY A 63 -8.78 15.61 6.21
C GLY A 63 -8.05 14.91 5.08
N PHE A 64 -7.82 15.60 3.96
CA PHE A 64 -7.01 15.09 2.85
C PHE A 64 -5.54 14.92 3.24
N LEU A 65 -4.96 15.85 4.00
CA LEU A 65 -3.59 15.75 4.48
C LEU A 65 -3.42 14.53 5.41
N ILE A 66 -4.30 14.38 6.40
CA ILE A 66 -4.29 13.23 7.31
C ILE A 66 -4.49 11.93 6.53
N GLY A 67 -5.46 11.89 5.62
CA GLY A 67 -5.69 10.75 4.75
C GLY A 67 -4.44 10.37 3.92
N ASN A 68 -3.69 11.35 3.42
CA ASN A 68 -2.44 11.09 2.71
C ASN A 68 -1.37 10.47 3.62
N LEU A 69 -1.24 10.89 4.86
CA LEU A 69 -0.31 10.29 5.82
C LEU A 69 -0.62 8.80 6.04
N PHE A 70 -1.89 8.43 6.22
CA PHE A 70 -2.29 7.03 6.31
C PHE A 70 -2.04 6.27 5.00
N SER A 71 -2.27 6.88 3.84
CA SER A 71 -1.99 6.28 2.54
C SER A 71 -0.49 6.01 2.32
N VAL A 72 0.40 6.80 2.94
CA VAL A 72 1.86 6.58 2.90
C VAL A 72 2.22 5.24 3.55
N PHE A 73 1.63 4.91 4.71
CA PHE A 73 1.84 3.60 5.34
C PHE A 73 1.38 2.47 4.43
N ALA A 74 0.22 2.59 3.80
CA ALA A 74 -0.26 1.62 2.83
C ALA A 74 0.72 1.42 1.66
N SER A 75 1.26 2.51 1.10
CA SER A 75 2.20 2.42 -0.02
C SER A 75 3.56 1.84 0.36
N ALA A 76 4.03 2.05 1.61
CA ALA A 76 5.27 1.47 2.10
C ALA A 76 5.24 -0.07 2.18
N MET A 77 4.05 -0.66 2.27
CA MET A 77 3.87 -2.12 2.36
C MET A 77 3.98 -2.84 1.03
N TRP A 78 4.02 -2.12 -0.07
CA TRP A 78 4.25 -2.70 -1.40
C TRP A 78 5.49 -3.60 -1.42
N ILE A 79 6.56 -3.21 -0.72
CA ILE A 79 7.79 -4.01 -0.61
C ILE A 79 7.50 -5.35 0.09
N SER A 80 6.74 -5.33 1.20
CA SER A 80 6.38 -6.56 1.92
C SER A 80 5.52 -7.48 1.07
N PHE A 81 4.61 -6.92 0.27
CA PHE A 81 3.78 -7.67 -0.67
C PHE A 81 4.62 -8.35 -1.74
N MET A 82 5.57 -7.62 -2.37
CA MET A 82 6.47 -8.18 -3.36
C MET A 82 7.33 -9.31 -2.79
N VAL A 83 7.92 -9.10 -1.60
CA VAL A 83 8.76 -10.11 -0.95
C VAL A 83 7.97 -11.36 -0.61
N LEU A 84 6.76 -11.22 -0.05
CA LEU A 84 5.89 -12.35 0.26
C LEU A 84 5.49 -13.09 -1.02
N TYR A 85 5.08 -12.37 -2.05
CA TYR A 85 4.66 -12.98 -3.31
C TYR A 85 5.82 -13.76 -3.96
N MET A 86 7.02 -13.17 -4.02
CA MET A 86 8.21 -13.87 -4.53
C MET A 86 8.56 -15.12 -3.74
N SER A 87 8.27 -15.16 -2.44
CA SER A 87 8.59 -16.32 -1.59
C SER A 87 7.81 -17.59 -1.94
N PHE A 88 6.70 -17.45 -2.69
CA PHE A 88 5.92 -18.59 -3.18
C PHE A 88 6.49 -19.21 -4.47
N TYR A 89 7.44 -18.54 -5.12
CA TYR A 89 8.04 -18.99 -6.38
C TYR A 89 9.47 -19.46 -6.20
N PRO A 90 9.93 -20.47 -6.96
CA PRO A 90 11.34 -20.87 -7.01
C PRO A 90 12.19 -19.74 -7.57
N LYS A 91 13.50 -19.73 -7.26
CA LYS A 91 14.41 -18.62 -7.56
C LYS A 91 14.51 -18.27 -9.04
N ASP A 92 14.44 -19.24 -9.90
CA ASP A 92 14.45 -19.13 -11.38
C ASP A 92 13.21 -18.44 -11.94
N GLN A 93 12.08 -18.47 -11.21
CA GLN A 93 10.81 -17.89 -11.64
C GLN A 93 10.48 -16.55 -10.96
N GLN A 94 11.30 -16.09 -10.02
CA GLN A 94 11.03 -14.87 -9.26
C GLN A 94 10.94 -13.61 -10.14
N THR A 95 11.75 -13.52 -11.19
CA THR A 95 11.69 -12.40 -12.14
C THR A 95 10.33 -12.35 -12.86
N LYS A 96 9.82 -13.50 -13.30
CA LYS A 96 8.50 -13.61 -13.92
C LYS A 96 7.37 -13.25 -12.93
N ALA A 97 7.50 -13.70 -11.69
CA ALA A 97 6.55 -13.35 -10.63
C ALA A 97 6.51 -11.84 -10.37
N ILE A 98 7.67 -11.17 -10.27
CA ILE A 98 7.75 -9.71 -10.10
C ILE A 98 7.08 -8.99 -11.27
N SER A 99 7.40 -9.36 -12.49
CA SER A 99 6.79 -8.75 -13.68
C SER A 99 5.27 -8.90 -13.68
N SER A 100 4.76 -10.07 -13.33
CA SER A 100 3.33 -10.35 -13.27
C SER A 100 2.61 -9.47 -12.24
N ILE A 101 3.20 -9.30 -11.05
CA ILE A 101 2.60 -8.49 -9.99
C ILE A 101 2.63 -7.00 -10.32
N ILE A 102 3.70 -6.53 -10.99
CA ILE A 102 3.80 -5.14 -11.45
C ILE A 102 2.74 -4.85 -12.51
N VAL A 103 2.55 -5.76 -13.47
CA VAL A 103 1.50 -5.63 -14.49
C VAL A 103 0.12 -5.59 -13.84
N ALA A 104 -0.17 -6.51 -12.92
CA ALA A 104 -1.45 -6.54 -12.21
C ALA A 104 -1.70 -5.25 -11.43
N ASN A 105 -0.68 -4.71 -10.75
CA ASN A 105 -0.76 -3.44 -10.02
C ASN A 105 -1.06 -2.27 -10.97
N ASN A 106 -0.34 -2.16 -12.08
CA ASN A 106 -0.55 -1.06 -13.04
C ASN A 106 -1.92 -1.15 -13.72
N LEU A 107 -2.40 -2.35 -14.04
CA LEU A 107 -3.75 -2.55 -14.54
C LEU A 107 -4.80 -2.15 -13.50
N GLY A 108 -4.61 -2.52 -12.24
CA GLY A 108 -5.48 -2.11 -11.14
C GLY A 108 -5.53 -0.58 -10.97
N MET A 109 -4.38 0.08 -11.05
CA MET A 109 -4.30 1.56 -11.01
C MET A 109 -5.03 2.19 -12.20
N LEU A 110 -4.81 1.69 -13.41
CA LEU A 110 -5.48 2.19 -14.62
C LEU A 110 -7.00 2.07 -14.52
N LEU A 111 -7.49 0.89 -14.14
CA LEU A 111 -8.92 0.65 -13.93
C LEU A 111 -9.48 1.55 -12.83
N GLY A 112 -8.74 1.72 -11.73
CA GLY A 112 -9.12 2.61 -10.64
C GLY A 112 -9.24 4.07 -11.08
N PHE A 113 -8.32 4.58 -11.86
CA PHE A 113 -8.38 5.94 -12.40
C PHE A 113 -9.55 6.13 -13.36
N ILE A 114 -9.75 5.21 -14.31
CA ILE A 114 -10.88 5.27 -15.26
C ILE A 114 -12.20 5.24 -14.49
N THR A 115 -12.37 4.28 -13.59
CA THR A 115 -13.59 4.13 -12.79
C THR A 115 -13.86 5.36 -11.93
N SER A 116 -12.83 5.87 -11.25
CA SER A 116 -12.94 7.08 -10.43
C SER A 116 -13.34 8.29 -11.25
N THR A 117 -12.76 8.49 -12.43
CA THR A 117 -13.09 9.61 -13.32
C THR A 117 -14.53 9.53 -13.81
N LEU A 118 -14.98 8.35 -14.27
CA LEU A 118 -16.31 8.15 -14.80
C LEU A 118 -17.41 8.26 -13.71
N LEU A 119 -17.11 7.84 -12.50
CA LEU A 119 -18.06 7.83 -11.40
C LEU A 119 -18.08 9.17 -10.65
N TYR A 120 -17.00 9.96 -10.68
CA TYR A 120 -16.89 11.21 -9.91
C TYR A 120 -18.06 12.17 -10.18
N GLU A 121 -18.40 12.38 -11.44
CA GLU A 121 -19.49 13.29 -11.83
C GLU A 121 -20.87 12.77 -11.44
N LYS A 122 -21.04 11.44 -11.35
CA LYS A 122 -22.34 10.80 -11.07
C LYS A 122 -22.63 10.64 -9.58
N ILE A 123 -21.62 10.20 -8.82
CA ILE A 123 -21.81 9.80 -7.41
C ILE A 123 -21.05 10.67 -6.41
N GLY A 124 -20.16 11.54 -6.90
CA GLY A 124 -19.38 12.46 -6.08
C GLY A 124 -18.23 11.80 -5.31
N MET A 125 -17.39 12.64 -4.69
CA MET A 125 -16.14 12.23 -4.02
C MET A 125 -16.38 11.31 -2.81
N GLN A 126 -17.44 11.56 -2.03
CA GLN A 126 -17.74 10.79 -0.82
C GLN A 126 -18.06 9.34 -1.13
N MET A 127 -18.85 9.09 -2.17
CA MET A 127 -19.18 7.72 -2.59
C MET A 127 -17.98 6.98 -3.16
N ILE A 128 -17.07 7.67 -3.87
CA ILE A 128 -15.81 7.07 -4.33
C ILE A 128 -14.93 6.66 -3.15
N CYS A 129 -14.82 7.51 -2.13
CA CYS A 129 -14.09 7.17 -0.90
C CYS A 129 -14.75 5.97 -0.17
N LEU A 130 -16.07 5.86 -0.15
CA LEU A 130 -16.80 4.72 0.43
C LEU A 130 -16.48 3.43 -0.34
N LEU A 131 -16.50 3.46 -1.67
CA LEU A 131 -16.11 2.32 -2.51
C LEU A 131 -14.67 1.89 -2.24
N SER A 132 -13.77 2.86 -2.02
CA SER A 132 -12.38 2.58 -1.62
C SER A 132 -12.32 1.85 -0.28
N VAL A 133 -13.08 2.26 0.74
CA VAL A 133 -13.15 1.56 2.04
C VAL A 133 -13.62 0.12 1.88
N ILE A 134 -14.68 -0.11 1.09
CA ILE A 134 -15.20 -1.45 0.83
C ILE A 134 -14.14 -2.32 0.13
N SER A 135 -13.47 -1.78 -0.87
CA SER A 135 -12.39 -2.46 -1.60
C SER A 135 -11.24 -2.85 -0.67
N GLU A 136 -10.85 -1.99 0.28
CA GLU A 136 -9.80 -2.27 1.25
C GLU A 136 -10.20 -3.33 2.27
N ILE A 137 -11.46 -3.37 2.69
CA ILE A 137 -11.98 -4.46 3.55
C ILE A 137 -11.89 -5.79 2.82
N ILE A 138 -12.31 -5.83 1.55
CA ILE A 138 -12.20 -7.04 0.71
C ILE A 138 -10.74 -7.46 0.58
N SER A 139 -9.84 -6.50 0.32
CA SER A 139 -8.39 -6.74 0.24
C SER A 139 -7.85 -7.34 1.55
N ALA A 140 -8.23 -6.77 2.70
CA ALA A 140 -7.82 -7.29 4.01
C ALA A 140 -8.31 -8.73 4.25
N LEU A 141 -9.53 -9.07 3.82
CA LEU A 141 -10.05 -10.44 3.86
C LEU A 141 -9.20 -11.39 3.02
N PHE A 142 -8.90 -11.03 1.76
CA PHE A 142 -8.03 -11.83 0.91
C PHE A 142 -6.64 -12.03 1.51
N ILE A 143 -6.03 -10.98 2.07
CA ILE A 143 -4.73 -11.08 2.76
C ILE A 143 -4.84 -12.04 3.96
N SER A 144 -5.93 -12.01 4.71
CA SER A 144 -6.12 -12.89 5.87
C SER A 144 -6.19 -14.37 5.48
N LEU A 145 -6.69 -14.69 4.29
CA LEU A 145 -6.77 -16.05 3.73
C LEU A 145 -5.43 -16.57 3.20
N LEU A 146 -4.43 -15.70 2.97
CA LEU A 146 -3.11 -16.14 2.51
C LEU A 146 -2.48 -17.11 3.52
N PRO A 147 -1.75 -18.15 3.05
CA PRO A 147 -1.03 -19.05 3.91
C PRO A 147 0.01 -18.30 4.75
N LYS A 148 0.32 -18.86 5.93
CA LYS A 148 1.37 -18.32 6.80
C LYS A 148 2.73 -18.36 6.07
N GLU A 149 3.55 -17.36 6.30
CA GLU A 149 4.90 -17.28 5.75
C GLU A 149 5.72 -18.51 6.15
N LYS A 150 6.46 -19.09 5.20
CA LYS A 150 7.49 -20.06 5.52
C LYS A 150 8.66 -19.31 6.15
N THR A 151 8.76 -19.37 7.47
CA THR A 151 9.83 -18.73 8.25
C THR A 151 11.18 -19.30 7.82
N GLN A 152 11.95 -18.57 7.03
CA GLN A 152 13.37 -18.84 6.85
C GLN A 152 14.13 -18.05 7.91
N PRO A 153 14.79 -18.68 8.88
CA PRO A 153 15.51 -17.94 9.92
C PRO A 153 16.68 -17.19 9.33
N ILE A 154 16.66 -15.86 9.47
CA ILE A 154 17.70 -14.92 9.01
C ILE A 154 19.09 -15.28 9.55
N LYS A 155 19.19 -15.95 10.70
CA LYS A 155 20.45 -16.44 11.27
C LYS A 155 21.29 -17.32 10.31
N LYS A 156 20.66 -18.07 9.41
CA LYS A 156 21.40 -18.91 8.46
C LYS A 156 22.07 -18.12 7.33
N LYS A 157 21.49 -16.96 6.94
CA LYS A 157 22.02 -16.15 5.84
C LYS A 157 23.21 -15.29 6.27
N ILE A 158 23.23 -14.81 7.51
CA ILE A 158 24.36 -14.02 8.05
C ILE A 158 25.56 -14.93 8.29
N SER A 159 25.35 -16.16 8.81
CA SER A 159 26.45 -17.10 9.07
C SER A 159 27.10 -17.65 7.78
N SER A 160 26.36 -17.69 6.67
CA SER A 160 26.92 -18.08 5.36
C SER A 160 27.69 -16.96 4.67
N LEU A 161 27.40 -15.69 4.96
CA LEU A 161 28.11 -14.52 4.46
C LEU A 161 29.38 -14.21 5.27
N LEU A 162 29.45 -14.67 6.54
CA LEU A 162 30.62 -14.51 7.41
C LEU A 162 31.61 -15.69 7.27
N LYS A 163 31.34 -16.69 6.43
CA LYS A 163 32.22 -17.83 6.13
C LYS A 163 32.95 -17.72 4.78
N VAL A 164 32.95 -16.56 4.16
CA VAL A 164 33.78 -16.14 3.06
C VAL A 164 34.86 -15.19 3.61
#